data_0611c9d30a4cf6ab9b9fbe294ffdd000
#
_entry.id   0611c9d30a4cf6ab9b9fbe294ffdd000
#
_cell.length_a   1.000
_cell.length_b   1.000
_cell.length_c   1.000
_cell.angle_alpha   90.00
_cell.angle_beta   90.00
_cell.angle_gamma   90.00
#
_symmetry.space_group_name_H-M   'P 1'
#
loop_
_entity.id
_entity.type
_entity.pdbx_description
1 polymer ?
#
loop_
_entity_poly.entity_id
_entity_poly.type
_entity_poly.pdbx_seq_one_letter_code
_entity_poly.pdbx_strand_id
1 'polypeptide(L)'
;EELGYDSVWLGEHVITPVESKSRYPYSGKDQDSHDTFHAGLPFYDPYAVLAYLAAMTKTLKLAISVSIVPLHDPFHLARSVTTLDLFSGGRFLFGMGSGWLREEFEIMGRDFETRGKRLDETIDVLLSLFQDQVTEYAGETMTVPPIGMIPKPQTQPHPPFIFGGHAKVALRRAAQRGNGWMA
;
A
#
# COMPACT_ATOMS: atom_id res chain seq x y z
N GLU A 1 9.70 -20.94 -1.57
CA GLU A 1 9.36 -21.71 -2.77
C GLU A 1 9.51 -23.21 -2.54
N GLU A 2 10.66 -23.69 -2.09
CA GLU A 2 10.93 -25.12 -1.86
C GLU A 2 9.94 -25.77 -0.89
N LEU A 3 9.37 -25.00 0.04
CA LEU A 3 8.38 -25.46 1.01
C LEU A 3 6.92 -25.39 0.47
N GLY A 4 6.72 -24.99 -0.79
CA GLY A 4 5.40 -24.92 -1.43
C GLY A 4 4.55 -23.73 -1.06
N TYR A 5 5.10 -22.65 -0.48
CA TYR A 5 4.37 -21.41 -0.30
C TYR A 5 4.14 -20.68 -1.63
N ASP A 6 2.93 -20.17 -1.86
CA ASP A 6 2.56 -19.42 -3.06
C ASP A 6 2.94 -17.95 -2.99
N SER A 7 2.95 -17.36 -1.79
CA SER A 7 3.17 -15.92 -1.61
C SER A 7 3.78 -15.59 -0.26
N VAL A 8 4.45 -14.43 -0.20
CA VAL A 8 4.91 -13.79 1.03
C VAL A 8 4.29 -12.41 1.13
N TRP A 9 3.85 -12.05 2.34
CA TRP A 9 3.14 -10.80 2.63
C TRP A 9 3.86 -10.04 3.73
N LEU A 10 4.19 -8.75 3.49
CA LEU A 10 4.83 -7.88 4.46
C LEU A 10 3.91 -6.74 4.87
N GLY A 11 3.80 -6.47 6.17
CA GLY A 11 3.10 -5.31 6.68
C GLY A 11 3.94 -4.03 6.53
N GLU A 12 3.26 -2.88 6.58
CA GLU A 12 3.90 -1.58 6.57
C GLU A 12 3.47 -0.75 7.78
N HIS A 13 4.46 -0.18 8.46
CA HIS A 13 4.37 1.05 9.23
C HIS A 13 5.61 1.87 8.90
N VAL A 14 5.42 3.13 8.52
CA VAL A 14 6.53 4.03 8.17
C VAL A 14 7.29 4.42 9.44
N ILE A 15 6.53 4.69 10.49
CA ILE A 15 7.03 4.95 11.85
C ILE A 15 6.07 4.34 12.87
N THR A 16 6.58 4.01 14.05
CA THR A 16 5.76 3.53 15.16
C THR A 16 5.90 4.52 16.33
N PRO A 17 4.84 5.21 16.76
CA PRO A 17 4.90 6.11 17.91
C PRO A 17 5.19 5.33 19.19
N VAL A 18 5.90 5.95 20.13
CA VAL A 18 6.15 5.34 21.46
C VAL A 18 4.87 5.21 22.26
N GLU A 19 3.97 6.19 22.13
CA GLU A 19 2.64 6.19 22.75
C GLU A 19 1.57 6.43 21.69
N SER A 20 0.50 5.65 21.72
CA SER A 20 -0.66 5.84 20.85
C SER A 20 -1.96 5.70 21.64
N LYS A 21 -2.99 6.45 21.23
CA LYS A 21 -4.37 6.33 21.71
C LYS A 21 -5.24 5.55 20.72
N SER A 22 -4.76 5.42 19.50
CA SER A 22 -5.43 4.65 18.46
C SER A 22 -5.44 3.18 18.83
N ARG A 23 -6.58 2.50 18.58
CA ARG A 23 -6.70 1.07 18.79
C ARG A 23 -6.58 0.33 17.47
N TYR A 24 -5.85 -0.78 17.48
CA TYR A 24 -5.78 -1.65 16.33
C TYR A 24 -7.17 -2.22 16.02
N PRO A 25 -7.73 -1.98 14.83
CA PRO A 25 -9.13 -2.27 14.55
C PRO A 25 -9.47 -3.76 14.49
N TYR A 26 -8.45 -4.62 14.49
CA TYR A 26 -8.61 -6.08 14.39
C TYR A 26 -8.21 -6.81 15.67
N SER A 27 -7.79 -6.09 16.72
CA SER A 27 -7.58 -6.70 18.03
C SER A 27 -8.92 -7.11 18.66
N GLY A 28 -8.93 -8.27 19.32
CA GLY A 28 -10.07 -8.70 20.14
C GLY A 28 -10.40 -7.68 21.22
N LYS A 29 -11.61 -7.74 21.77
CA LYS A 29 -12.09 -6.79 22.79
C LYS A 29 -11.21 -6.69 24.03
N ASP A 30 -10.42 -7.73 24.31
CA ASP A 30 -9.57 -7.87 25.50
C ASP A 30 -8.06 -7.69 25.20
N GLN A 31 -7.69 -7.37 23.97
CA GLN A 31 -6.28 -7.20 23.57
C GLN A 31 -5.94 -5.71 23.52
N ASP A 32 -5.00 -5.31 24.36
CA ASP A 32 -4.49 -3.94 24.35
C ASP A 32 -3.69 -3.71 23.05
N SER A 33 -4.01 -2.67 22.31
CA SER A 33 -3.33 -2.34 21.05
C SER A 33 -1.83 -2.04 21.24
N HIS A 34 -1.44 -1.64 22.47
CA HIS A 34 -0.04 -1.46 22.84
C HIS A 34 0.78 -2.74 22.77
N ASP A 35 0.18 -3.92 22.97
CA ASP A 35 0.88 -5.19 22.90
C ASP A 35 1.16 -5.62 21.46
N THR A 36 0.44 -5.07 20.51
CA THR A 36 0.52 -5.47 19.09
C THR A 36 1.42 -4.54 18.27
N PHE A 37 1.41 -3.24 18.55
CA PHE A 37 2.15 -2.22 17.80
C PHE A 37 2.87 -1.26 18.75
N HIS A 38 4.14 -1.48 19.00
CA HIS A 38 4.99 -0.63 19.84
C HIS A 38 6.31 -0.28 19.13
N ALA A 39 6.96 0.76 19.55
CA ALA A 39 8.19 1.28 18.94
C ALA A 39 9.38 0.29 18.90
N GLY A 40 9.29 -0.83 19.59
CA GLY A 40 10.29 -1.90 19.57
C GLY A 40 10.10 -2.95 18.47
N LEU A 41 8.99 -2.90 17.70
CA LEU A 41 8.77 -3.83 16.60
C LEU A 41 9.56 -3.41 15.37
N PRO A 42 10.37 -4.30 14.78
CA PRO A 42 11.12 -3.98 13.57
C PRO A 42 10.19 -4.01 12.35
N PHE A 43 9.91 -2.84 11.80
CA PHE A 43 9.30 -2.71 10.47
C PHE A 43 10.38 -2.31 9.48
N TYR A 44 10.58 -3.15 8.47
CA TYR A 44 11.44 -2.85 7.33
C TYR A 44 10.59 -2.24 6.21
N ASP A 45 11.21 -1.41 5.37
CA ASP A 45 10.57 -0.94 4.14
C ASP A 45 10.15 -2.15 3.28
N PRO A 46 8.85 -2.38 3.07
CA PRO A 46 8.38 -3.58 2.38
C PRO A 46 8.79 -3.61 0.91
N TYR A 47 8.92 -2.45 0.25
CA TYR A 47 9.34 -2.38 -1.15
C TYR A 47 10.80 -2.81 -1.31
N ALA A 48 11.67 -2.36 -0.41
CA ALA A 48 13.08 -2.75 -0.42
C ALA A 48 13.26 -4.24 -0.14
N VAL A 49 12.57 -4.77 0.88
CA VAL A 49 12.64 -6.21 1.21
C VAL A 49 12.08 -7.07 0.08
N LEU A 50 10.93 -6.69 -0.48
CA LEU A 50 10.32 -7.46 -1.57
C LEU A 50 11.15 -7.38 -2.87
N ALA A 51 11.84 -6.26 -3.15
CA ALA A 51 12.77 -6.18 -4.27
C ALA A 51 13.97 -7.13 -4.08
N TYR A 52 14.49 -7.23 -2.86
CA TYR A 52 15.52 -8.20 -2.53
C TYR A 52 15.03 -9.65 -2.73
N LEU A 53 13.83 -9.97 -2.24
CA LEU A 53 13.21 -11.28 -2.42
C LEU A 53 12.90 -11.58 -3.90
N ALA A 54 12.54 -10.56 -4.69
CA ALA A 54 12.31 -10.72 -6.12
C ALA A 54 13.53 -11.27 -6.87
N ALA A 55 14.73 -10.83 -6.47
CA ALA A 55 16.00 -11.32 -7.04
C ALA A 55 16.34 -12.74 -6.62
N MET A 56 15.85 -13.18 -5.45
CA MET A 56 16.17 -14.49 -4.87
C MET A 56 15.14 -15.58 -5.22
N THR A 57 13.98 -15.20 -5.73
CA THR A 57 12.84 -16.10 -5.99
C THR A 57 12.42 -16.05 -7.46
N LYS A 58 11.73 -17.08 -7.94
CA LYS A 58 11.31 -17.20 -9.34
C LYS A 58 9.79 -17.25 -9.52
N THR A 59 9.08 -17.87 -8.58
CA THR A 59 7.64 -18.16 -8.69
C THR A 59 6.84 -17.58 -7.54
N LEU A 60 7.49 -17.31 -6.39
CA LEU A 60 6.83 -16.78 -5.20
C LEU A 60 6.21 -15.41 -5.49
N LYS A 61 4.93 -15.25 -5.24
CA LYS A 61 4.25 -13.95 -5.29
C LYS A 61 4.69 -13.10 -4.12
N LEU A 62 4.89 -11.82 -4.37
CA LEU A 62 5.42 -10.85 -3.42
C LEU A 62 4.34 -9.82 -3.14
N ALA A 63 3.96 -9.62 -1.88
CA ALA A 63 2.81 -8.81 -1.56
C ALA A 63 3.03 -7.89 -0.34
N ILE A 64 2.32 -6.78 -0.31
CA ILE A 64 2.26 -5.88 0.85
C ILE A 64 0.88 -6.02 1.52
N SER A 65 0.88 -6.11 2.84
CA SER A 65 -0.33 -6.37 3.66
C SER A 65 -0.48 -5.40 4.83
N VAL A 66 -0.82 -4.16 4.61
CA VAL A 66 -1.06 -3.38 3.40
C VAL A 66 -0.14 -2.18 3.35
N SER A 67 0.12 -1.64 2.15
CA SER A 67 0.72 -0.31 2.04
C SER A 67 -0.27 0.75 2.52
N ILE A 68 0.19 1.65 3.39
CA ILE A 68 -0.62 2.77 3.91
C ILE A 68 -0.56 3.91 2.89
N VAL A 69 -1.25 3.69 1.76
CA VAL A 69 -1.16 4.55 0.57
C VAL A 69 -1.27 6.05 0.85
N PRO A 70 -2.17 6.55 1.76
CA PRO A 70 -2.28 7.98 2.01
C PRO A 70 -1.07 8.63 2.68
N LEU A 71 -0.15 7.85 3.27
CA LEU A 71 1.09 8.36 3.85
C LEU A 71 2.16 8.62 2.80
N HIS A 72 2.07 7.96 1.65
CA HIS A 72 3.05 8.07 0.58
C HIS A 72 2.84 9.31 -0.30
N ASP A 73 3.94 9.72 -0.92
CA ASP A 73 3.91 10.55 -2.11
C ASP A 73 3.51 9.66 -3.30
N PRO A 74 2.49 10.04 -4.10
CA PRO A 74 1.98 9.18 -5.17
C PRO A 74 3.01 8.88 -6.27
N PHE A 75 3.95 9.78 -6.52
CA PHE A 75 4.96 9.61 -7.57
C PHE A 75 6.05 8.62 -7.13
N HIS A 76 6.52 8.75 -5.90
CA HIS A 76 7.46 7.78 -5.32
C HIS A 76 6.81 6.40 -5.19
N LEU A 77 5.55 6.36 -4.76
CA LEU A 77 4.79 5.11 -4.67
C LEU A 77 4.64 4.44 -6.04
N ALA A 78 4.27 5.20 -7.08
CA ALA A 78 4.18 4.69 -8.45
C ALA A 78 5.52 4.11 -8.92
N ARG A 79 6.65 4.78 -8.61
CA ARG A 79 7.99 4.28 -8.93
C ARG A 79 8.32 2.98 -8.21
N SER A 80 8.06 2.90 -6.92
CA SER A 80 8.32 1.70 -6.12
C SER A 80 7.51 0.51 -6.62
N VAL A 81 6.21 0.71 -6.83
CA VAL A 81 5.29 -0.30 -7.36
C VAL A 81 5.75 -0.79 -8.75
N THR A 82 6.03 0.14 -9.67
CA THR A 82 6.48 -0.19 -11.02
C THR A 82 7.80 -0.96 -11.01
N THR A 83 8.76 -0.49 -10.20
CA THR A 83 10.09 -1.11 -10.12
C THR A 83 9.99 -2.53 -9.58
N LEU A 84 9.21 -2.71 -8.51
CA LEU A 84 9.03 -4.03 -7.91
C LEU A 84 8.29 -5.00 -8.85
N ASP A 85 7.29 -4.52 -9.56
CA ASP A 85 6.58 -5.34 -10.54
C ASP A 85 7.51 -5.80 -11.68
N LEU A 86 8.34 -4.90 -12.21
CA LEU A 86 9.35 -5.23 -13.21
C LEU A 86 10.41 -6.22 -12.67
N PHE A 87 10.96 -5.95 -11.49
CA PHE A 87 11.99 -6.80 -10.89
C PHE A 87 11.49 -8.19 -10.52
N SER A 88 10.23 -8.28 -10.13
CA SER A 88 9.58 -9.56 -9.83
C SER A 88 9.11 -10.32 -11.07
N GLY A 89 9.14 -9.71 -12.26
CA GLY A 89 8.57 -10.32 -13.46
C GLY A 89 7.05 -10.46 -13.41
N GLY A 90 6.36 -9.46 -12.81
CA GLY A 90 4.90 -9.44 -12.69
C GLY A 90 4.34 -10.29 -11.54
N ARG A 91 5.18 -10.67 -10.55
CA ARG A 91 4.75 -11.45 -9.38
C ARG A 91 4.28 -10.59 -8.21
N PHE A 92 4.29 -9.26 -8.36
CA PHE A 92 3.91 -8.34 -7.30
C PHE A 92 2.39 -8.21 -7.16
N LEU A 93 1.90 -8.28 -5.91
CA LEU A 93 0.52 -8.01 -5.52
C LEU A 93 0.50 -6.75 -4.67
N PHE A 94 -0.14 -5.71 -5.15
CA PHE A 94 -0.17 -4.43 -4.46
C PHE A 94 -1.31 -4.38 -3.44
N GLY A 95 -1.03 -4.80 -2.21
CA GLY A 95 -1.96 -4.66 -1.10
C GLY A 95 -1.99 -3.22 -0.59
N MET A 96 -3.19 -2.65 -0.43
CA MET A 96 -3.37 -1.25 -0.06
C MET A 96 -4.47 -1.04 0.96
N GLY A 97 -4.27 -0.05 1.84
CA GLY A 97 -5.20 0.36 2.86
C GLY A 97 -5.14 1.85 3.17
N SER A 98 -6.13 2.34 3.89
CA SER A 98 -6.19 3.77 4.27
C SER A 98 -5.42 4.09 5.55
N GLY A 99 -4.93 3.09 6.29
CA GLY A 99 -4.30 3.27 7.58
C GLY A 99 -5.30 3.46 8.75
N TRP A 100 -4.86 3.11 9.95
CA TRP A 100 -5.67 3.15 11.18
C TRP A 100 -5.02 3.95 12.31
N LEU A 101 -3.68 4.07 12.32
CA LEU A 101 -2.89 4.68 13.38
C LEU A 101 -2.82 6.20 13.17
N ARG A 102 -3.69 6.94 13.83
CA ARG A 102 -3.79 8.42 13.70
C ARG A 102 -2.46 9.10 13.97
N GLU A 103 -1.77 8.68 15.02
CA GLU A 103 -0.51 9.29 15.45
C GLU A 103 0.58 9.18 14.37
N GLU A 104 0.60 8.13 13.59
CA GLU A 104 1.51 7.98 12.44
C GLU A 104 1.23 9.06 11.38
N PHE A 105 -0.04 9.32 11.07
CA PHE A 105 -0.44 10.39 10.15
C PHE A 105 -0.03 11.77 10.66
N GLU A 106 -0.29 12.06 11.93
CA GLU A 106 0.03 13.34 12.55
C GLU A 106 1.54 13.63 12.54
N ILE A 107 2.36 12.62 12.92
CA ILE A 107 3.83 12.72 12.89
C ILE A 107 4.34 12.94 11.46
N MET A 108 3.75 12.29 10.49
CA MET A 108 4.10 12.44 9.07
C MET A 108 3.49 13.68 8.40
N GLY A 109 2.80 14.55 9.17
CA GLY A 109 2.18 15.78 8.65
C GLY A 109 1.05 15.50 7.66
N ARG A 110 0.32 14.41 7.84
CA ARG A 110 -0.83 14.03 7.00
C ARG A 110 -2.12 14.12 7.81
N ASP A 111 -3.18 14.64 7.19
CA ASP A 111 -4.50 14.69 7.80
C ASP A 111 -5.14 13.29 7.80
N PHE A 112 -5.40 12.78 9.00
CA PHE A 112 -6.03 11.48 9.20
C PHE A 112 -7.48 11.44 8.71
N GLU A 113 -8.22 12.55 8.80
CA GLU A 113 -9.65 12.56 8.43
C GLU A 113 -9.85 12.45 6.91
N THR A 114 -8.92 12.96 6.14
CA THR A 114 -8.98 12.91 4.67
C THR A 114 -8.37 11.65 4.08
N ARG A 115 -7.80 10.73 4.90
CA ARG A 115 -7.05 9.53 4.43
C ARG A 115 -7.82 8.66 3.44
N GLY A 116 -9.14 8.50 3.64
CA GLY A 116 -9.97 7.71 2.74
C GLY A 116 -10.09 8.33 1.35
N LYS A 117 -10.31 9.64 1.29
CA LYS A 117 -10.38 10.40 0.04
C LYS A 117 -9.01 10.45 -0.65
N ARG A 118 -7.96 10.73 0.14
CA ARG A 118 -6.59 10.72 -0.37
C ARG A 118 -6.20 9.36 -0.95
N LEU A 119 -6.64 8.25 -0.34
CA LEU A 119 -6.47 6.92 -0.92
C LEU A 119 -7.13 6.83 -2.30
N ASP A 120 -8.40 7.24 -2.42
CA ASP A 120 -9.15 7.14 -3.67
C ASP A 120 -8.50 7.99 -4.78
N GLU A 121 -8.12 9.23 -4.49
CA GLU A 121 -7.43 10.12 -5.43
C GLU A 121 -6.03 9.61 -5.81
N THR A 122 -5.29 9.05 -4.83
CA THR A 122 -3.99 8.44 -5.12
C THR A 122 -4.13 7.25 -6.07
N ILE A 123 -5.16 6.41 -5.90
CA ILE A 123 -5.44 5.30 -6.81
C ILE A 123 -5.71 5.81 -8.23
N ASP A 124 -6.48 6.89 -8.40
CA ASP A 124 -6.75 7.48 -9.72
C ASP A 124 -5.45 7.95 -10.38
N VAL A 125 -4.60 8.64 -9.64
CA VAL A 125 -3.28 9.10 -10.12
C VAL A 125 -2.37 7.91 -10.48
N LEU A 126 -2.32 6.87 -9.64
CA LEU A 126 -1.53 5.67 -9.92
C LEU A 126 -2.00 4.96 -11.18
N LEU A 127 -3.30 4.80 -11.37
CA LEU A 127 -3.85 4.16 -12.58
C LEU A 127 -3.44 4.91 -13.84
N SER A 128 -3.55 6.25 -13.83
CA SER A 128 -3.11 7.06 -14.96
C SER A 128 -1.59 6.96 -15.17
N LEU A 129 -0.78 7.04 -14.09
CA LEU A 129 0.68 6.88 -14.18
C LEU A 129 1.10 5.53 -14.73
N PHE A 130 0.34 4.46 -14.48
CA PHE A 130 0.67 3.12 -14.99
C PHE A 130 0.26 2.91 -16.44
N GLN A 131 -0.78 3.58 -16.93
CA GLN A 131 -1.41 3.30 -18.22
C GLN A 131 -1.17 4.39 -19.27
N ASP A 132 -1.31 5.67 -18.87
CA ASP A 132 -1.34 6.79 -19.79
C ASP A 132 0.06 7.34 -20.09
N GLN A 133 0.24 7.93 -21.26
CA GLN A 133 1.47 8.64 -21.61
C GLN A 133 1.63 9.92 -20.79
N VAL A 134 0.51 10.62 -20.57
CA VAL A 134 0.44 11.85 -19.79
C VAL A 134 -0.60 11.67 -18.71
N THR A 135 -0.22 11.96 -17.48
CA THR A 135 -1.09 12.00 -16.30
C THR A 135 -1.33 13.46 -15.93
N GLU A 136 -2.57 13.84 -15.80
CA GLU A 136 -3.02 15.11 -15.22
C GLU A 136 -4.19 14.83 -14.27
N TYR A 137 -4.22 15.47 -13.10
CA TYR A 137 -5.25 15.22 -12.12
C TYR A 137 -5.57 16.46 -11.31
N ALA A 138 -6.85 16.71 -11.07
CA ALA A 138 -7.34 17.78 -10.22
C ALA A 138 -8.38 17.21 -9.23
N GLY A 139 -7.92 16.94 -8.01
CA GLY A 139 -8.74 16.46 -6.91
C GLY A 139 -8.86 17.47 -5.78
N GLU A 140 -9.44 17.02 -4.67
CA GLU A 140 -9.59 17.85 -3.47
C GLU A 140 -8.35 17.76 -2.55
N THR A 141 -7.65 16.63 -2.55
CA THR A 141 -6.47 16.42 -1.71
C THR A 141 -5.16 16.57 -2.47
N MET A 142 -5.20 16.56 -3.80
CA MET A 142 -4.01 16.75 -4.63
C MET A 142 -4.34 17.29 -6.03
N THR A 143 -3.36 17.97 -6.61
CA THR A 143 -3.37 18.40 -8.02
C THR A 143 -2.07 17.95 -8.67
N VAL A 144 -2.16 17.36 -9.86
CA VAL A 144 -1.02 16.89 -10.64
C VAL A 144 -1.04 17.61 -11.98
N PRO A 145 -0.03 18.43 -12.29
CA PRO A 145 0.11 19.01 -13.63
C PRO A 145 0.40 17.93 -14.66
N PRO A 146 0.29 18.20 -15.97
CA PRO A 146 0.63 17.23 -16.99
C PRO A 146 2.06 16.68 -16.84
N ILE A 147 2.20 15.40 -16.52
CA ILE A 147 3.47 14.69 -16.32
C ILE A 147 3.46 13.34 -17.03
N GLY A 148 4.64 12.80 -17.26
CA GLY A 148 4.81 11.43 -17.79
C GLY A 148 5.65 10.56 -16.85
N MET A 149 5.41 9.26 -16.85
CA MET A 149 6.21 8.28 -16.13
C MET A 149 6.56 7.07 -17.02
N ILE A 150 7.84 6.81 -17.16
CA ILE A 150 8.40 5.58 -17.74
C ILE A 150 9.51 5.04 -16.83
N PRO A 151 9.72 3.69 -16.75
CA PRO A 151 8.94 2.66 -17.43
C PRO A 151 7.53 2.54 -16.82
N LYS A 152 6.68 1.75 -17.49
CA LYS A 152 5.39 1.30 -16.96
C LYS A 152 5.55 -0.06 -16.27
N PRO A 153 4.60 -0.48 -15.41
CA PRO A 153 4.59 -1.83 -14.86
C PRO A 153 4.60 -2.90 -15.95
N GLN A 154 5.19 -4.06 -15.66
CA GLN A 154 5.14 -5.22 -16.54
C GLN A 154 3.72 -5.79 -16.60
N THR A 155 3.05 -5.87 -15.45
CA THR A 155 1.67 -6.33 -15.35
C THR A 155 0.72 -5.26 -15.85
N GLN A 156 -0.06 -5.59 -16.87
CA GLN A 156 -1.00 -4.64 -17.47
C GLN A 156 -2.45 -5.00 -17.11
N PRO A 157 -3.30 -4.00 -16.90
CA PRO A 157 -3.07 -2.55 -16.94
C PRO A 157 -2.32 -2.01 -15.70
N HIS A 158 -2.19 -2.79 -14.66
CA HIS A 158 -1.48 -2.49 -13.40
C HIS A 158 -1.27 -3.78 -12.59
N PRO A 159 -0.33 -3.84 -11.63
CA PRO A 159 -0.24 -4.94 -10.68
C PRO A 159 -1.57 -5.17 -9.97
N PRO A 160 -1.96 -6.41 -9.62
CA PRO A 160 -3.22 -6.68 -8.96
C PRO A 160 -3.38 -5.88 -7.66
N PHE A 161 -4.48 -5.15 -7.51
CA PHE A 161 -4.84 -4.36 -6.34
C PHE A 161 -5.59 -5.21 -5.33
N ILE A 162 -5.02 -5.37 -4.14
CA ILE A 162 -5.62 -6.13 -3.04
C ILE A 162 -5.98 -5.16 -1.92
N PHE A 163 -7.26 -4.97 -1.66
CA PHE A 163 -7.70 -4.04 -0.61
C PHE A 163 -7.80 -4.71 0.75
N GLY A 164 -7.19 -4.11 1.76
CA GLY A 164 -7.34 -4.51 3.16
C GLY A 164 -8.46 -3.73 3.87
N GLY A 165 -9.05 -4.38 4.87
CA GLY A 165 -10.01 -3.74 5.78
C GLY A 165 -11.42 -4.28 5.75
N HIS A 166 -12.11 -4.16 6.90
CA HIS A 166 -13.46 -4.71 7.12
C HIS A 166 -14.57 -3.65 7.07
N ALA A 167 -14.22 -2.36 7.04
CA ALA A 167 -15.20 -1.29 6.94
C ALA A 167 -15.95 -1.36 5.60
N LYS A 168 -17.25 -1.04 5.60
CA LYS A 168 -18.08 -1.05 4.39
C LYS A 168 -17.44 -0.29 3.22
N VAL A 169 -16.73 0.81 3.49
CA VAL A 169 -16.04 1.58 2.47
C VAL A 169 -14.85 0.82 1.87
N ALA A 170 -14.10 0.05 2.67
CA ALA A 170 -13.01 -0.79 2.18
C ALA A 170 -13.53 -1.93 1.31
N LEU A 171 -14.59 -2.61 1.74
CA LEU A 171 -15.26 -3.64 0.94
C LEU A 171 -15.79 -3.10 -0.39
N ARG A 172 -16.35 -1.88 -0.38
CA ARG A 172 -16.80 -1.22 -1.62
C ARG A 172 -15.64 -0.95 -2.57
N ARG A 173 -14.50 -0.45 -2.06
CA ARG A 173 -13.28 -0.25 -2.87
C ARG A 173 -12.79 -1.56 -3.47
N ALA A 174 -12.72 -2.61 -2.66
CA ALA A 174 -12.33 -3.94 -3.15
C ALA A 174 -13.24 -4.42 -4.29
N ALA A 175 -14.55 -4.28 -4.13
CA ALA A 175 -15.53 -4.71 -5.13
C ALA A 175 -15.51 -3.87 -6.43
N GLN A 176 -15.20 -2.57 -6.33
CA GLN A 176 -15.28 -1.65 -7.48
C GLN A 176 -13.94 -1.46 -8.19
N ARG A 177 -12.83 -1.56 -7.48
CA ARG A 177 -11.49 -1.17 -7.95
C ARG A 177 -10.42 -2.23 -7.72
N GLY A 178 -10.75 -3.32 -7.00
CA GLY A 178 -9.79 -4.35 -6.59
C GLY A 178 -9.83 -5.59 -7.47
N ASN A 179 -8.70 -6.29 -7.46
CA ASN A 179 -8.57 -7.65 -7.97
C ASN A 179 -8.72 -8.68 -6.84
N GLY A 180 -8.73 -8.20 -5.57
CA GLY A 180 -8.89 -9.03 -4.40
C GLY A 180 -9.14 -8.20 -3.13
N TRP A 181 -9.51 -8.94 -2.08
CA TRP A 181 -9.73 -8.39 -0.74
C TRP A 181 -9.02 -9.25 0.30
N MET A 182 -8.47 -8.58 1.31
CA MET A 182 -7.80 -9.20 2.44
C MET A 182 -8.56 -8.86 3.72
N ALA A 183 -8.99 -9.91 4.43
CA ALA A 183 -9.73 -9.86 5.68
C ALA A 183 -8.80 -9.59 6.87
#